data_b0d3546e3d10d1389e80eb163b259606
#
_entry.id   b0d3546e3d10d1389e80eb163b259606
#
_cell.length_a   1.000
_cell.length_b   1.000
_cell.length_c   1.000
_cell.angle_alpha   90.00
_cell.angle_beta   90.00
_cell.angle_gamma   90.00
#
_symmetry.space_group_name_H-M   'P 1'
#
loop_
_entity.id
_entity.type
_entity.pdbx_description
1 polymer ?
#
loop_
_entity_poly.entity_id
_entity_poly.type
_entity_poly.pdbx_seq_one_letter_code
_entity_poly.pdbx_strand_id
1 'polypeptide(L)'
;MIRLIIAGSRDFNDYELLEKEVDSFILKVQEKLGYGIPVEVVSGGARGADKLGERYAKDRGLPVKIFLANWDKNGKSAGYIRNEEMAKYSSDCVVFILDSSKGSTHMSNLAKKYSLRLKVINL
;
A
#
# COMPACT_ATOMS: atom_id res chain seq x y z
N MET A 1 4.77 15.03 -4.41
CA MET A 1 5.20 13.91 -3.53
C MET A 1 4.47 12.63 -3.93
N ILE A 2 5.18 11.52 -3.96
CA ILE A 2 4.59 10.20 -4.16
C ILE A 2 4.15 9.67 -2.80
N ARG A 3 2.84 9.46 -2.63
CA ARG A 3 2.29 8.82 -1.43
C ARG A 3 1.84 7.43 -1.82
N LEU A 4 2.67 6.45 -1.50
CA LEU A 4 2.54 5.09 -1.99
C LEU A 4 1.96 4.16 -0.94
N ILE A 5 0.75 3.65 -1.20
CA ILE A 5 0.17 2.57 -0.40
C ILE A 5 0.89 1.27 -0.76
N ILE A 6 1.41 0.59 0.26
CA ILE A 6 1.89 -0.78 0.12
C ILE A 6 0.96 -1.62 0.99
N ALA A 7 0.16 -2.45 0.35
CA ALA A 7 -0.89 -3.21 1.01
C ALA A 7 -0.96 -4.63 0.46
N GLY A 8 -1.72 -5.48 1.11
CA GLY A 8 -1.92 -6.84 0.62
C GLY A 8 -2.38 -7.79 1.70
N SER A 9 -2.31 -9.08 1.38
CA SER A 9 -2.80 -10.15 2.22
C SER A 9 -2.01 -10.27 3.52
N ARG A 10 -2.71 -10.61 4.60
CA ARG A 10 -2.14 -10.75 5.94
C ARG A 10 -1.13 -11.89 6.04
N ASP A 11 -1.24 -12.87 5.16
CA ASP A 11 -0.33 -14.03 5.13
C ASP A 11 0.82 -13.86 4.13
N PHE A 12 0.90 -12.72 3.45
CA PHE A 12 2.01 -12.44 2.54
C PHE A 12 3.28 -12.17 3.36
N ASN A 13 4.36 -12.90 3.05
CA ASN A 13 5.62 -12.81 3.79
C ASN A 13 6.88 -12.79 2.93
N ASP A 14 6.74 -12.59 1.63
CA ASP A 14 7.89 -12.59 0.71
C ASP A 14 8.46 -11.18 0.56
N TYR A 15 9.36 -10.81 1.47
CA TYR A 15 9.93 -9.47 1.50
C TYR A 15 10.80 -9.18 0.28
N GLU A 16 11.56 -10.15 -0.22
CA GLU A 16 12.41 -9.95 -1.40
C GLU A 16 11.56 -9.61 -2.63
N LEU A 17 10.43 -10.28 -2.81
CA LEU A 17 9.50 -9.97 -3.88
C LEU A 17 8.93 -8.56 -3.71
N LEU A 18 8.54 -8.20 -2.49
CA LEU A 18 8.01 -6.87 -2.20
C LEU A 18 9.04 -5.79 -2.53
N GLU A 19 10.28 -5.95 -2.10
CA GLU A 19 11.35 -5.00 -2.41
C GLU A 19 11.52 -4.80 -3.91
N LYS A 20 11.59 -5.90 -4.65
CA LYS A 20 11.77 -5.86 -6.10
C LYS A 20 10.63 -5.13 -6.80
N GLU A 21 9.40 -5.49 -6.44
CA GLU A 21 8.22 -4.92 -7.10
C GLU A 21 8.01 -3.45 -6.74
N VAL A 22 8.25 -3.08 -5.49
CA VAL A 22 8.10 -1.69 -5.05
C VAL A 22 9.21 -0.82 -5.62
N ASP A 23 10.46 -1.28 -5.62
CA ASP A 23 11.57 -0.54 -6.24
C ASP A 23 11.28 -0.27 -7.72
N SER A 24 10.81 -1.29 -8.44
CA SER A 24 10.47 -1.17 -9.86
C SER A 24 9.33 -0.18 -10.09
N PHE A 25 8.31 -0.25 -9.24
CA PHE A 25 7.16 0.65 -9.34
C PHE A 25 7.55 2.12 -9.10
N ILE A 26 8.30 2.37 -8.03
CA ILE A 26 8.75 3.73 -7.70
C ILE A 26 9.61 4.30 -8.84
N LEU A 27 10.52 3.49 -9.39
CA LEU A 27 11.38 3.93 -10.48
C LEU A 27 10.55 4.36 -11.70
N LYS A 28 9.55 3.58 -12.07
CA LYS A 28 8.67 3.92 -13.20
C LYS A 28 7.89 5.21 -12.97
N VAL A 29 7.42 5.44 -11.76
CA VAL A 29 6.71 6.68 -11.43
C VAL A 29 7.68 7.87 -11.47
N GLN A 30 8.87 7.72 -10.93
CA GLN A 30 9.90 8.76 -10.96
C GLN A 30 10.36 9.08 -12.37
N GLU A 31 10.41 8.12 -13.28
CA GLU A 31 10.70 8.36 -14.68
C GLU A 31 9.71 9.33 -15.32
N LYS A 32 8.45 9.29 -14.89
CA LYS A 32 7.39 10.18 -15.40
C LYS A 32 7.37 11.53 -14.71
N LEU A 33 7.60 11.56 -13.40
CA LEU A 33 7.41 12.75 -12.57
C LEU A 33 8.71 13.46 -12.20
N GLY A 34 9.84 12.75 -12.23
CA GLY A 34 11.15 13.28 -11.82
C GLY A 34 11.78 12.46 -10.71
N TYR A 35 13.08 12.19 -10.82
CA TYR A 35 13.81 11.34 -9.87
C TYR A 35 13.97 11.97 -8.48
N GLY A 36 13.86 13.29 -8.39
CA GLY A 36 13.98 13.99 -7.11
C GLY A 36 12.69 14.07 -6.29
N ILE A 37 11.60 13.51 -6.79
CA ILE A 37 10.33 13.58 -6.08
C ILE A 37 10.36 12.69 -4.83
N PRO A 38 10.06 13.23 -3.64
CA PRO A 38 10.07 12.44 -2.41
C PRO A 38 8.94 11.41 -2.39
N VAL A 39 9.19 10.31 -1.66
CA VAL A 39 8.26 9.20 -1.51
C VAL A 39 7.91 9.04 -0.04
N GLU A 40 6.62 8.93 0.26
CA GLU A 40 6.12 8.54 1.57
C GLU A 40 5.37 7.21 1.42
N VAL A 41 5.65 6.25 2.30
CA VAL A 41 4.91 4.99 2.32
C VAL A 41 3.67 5.13 3.19
N VAL A 42 2.55 4.62 2.71
CA VAL A 42 1.27 4.63 3.41
C VAL A 42 0.90 3.19 3.77
N SER A 43 0.65 2.94 5.05
CA SER A 43 0.38 1.60 5.58
C SER A 43 -0.91 1.55 6.38
N GLY A 44 -1.63 0.45 6.27
CA GLY A 44 -2.79 0.18 7.10
C GLY A 44 -2.47 -0.47 8.44
N GLY A 45 -1.21 -0.79 8.71
CA GLY A 45 -0.76 -1.32 10.00
C GLY A 45 -1.15 -2.77 10.28
N ALA A 46 -1.74 -3.49 9.33
CA ALA A 46 -2.06 -4.90 9.51
C ALA A 46 -0.81 -5.77 9.34
N ARG A 47 -0.88 -7.03 9.80
CA ARG A 47 0.21 -7.98 9.56
C ARG A 47 0.35 -8.28 8.06
N GLY A 48 1.44 -8.92 7.66
CA GLY A 48 1.67 -9.31 6.28
C GLY A 48 2.20 -8.17 5.44
N ALA A 49 1.61 -7.94 4.27
CA ALA A 49 2.11 -6.94 3.32
C ALA A 49 2.24 -5.54 3.91
N ASP A 50 1.29 -5.11 4.77
CA ASP A 50 1.34 -3.79 5.40
C ASP A 50 2.62 -3.63 6.23
N LYS A 51 2.94 -4.60 7.09
CA LYS A 51 4.14 -4.56 7.93
C LYS A 51 5.41 -4.66 7.12
N LEU A 52 5.41 -5.44 6.04
CA LEU A 52 6.56 -5.52 5.13
C LEU A 52 6.77 -4.20 4.41
N GLY A 53 5.70 -3.49 4.07
CA GLY A 53 5.79 -2.15 3.49
C GLY A 53 6.40 -1.15 4.47
N GLU A 54 6.06 -1.24 5.75
CA GLU A 54 6.68 -0.41 6.79
C GLU A 54 8.18 -0.72 6.92
N ARG A 55 8.55 -2.00 6.86
CA ARG A 55 9.95 -2.43 6.84
C ARG A 55 10.69 -1.88 5.62
N TYR A 56 10.06 -1.94 4.45
CA TYR A 56 10.61 -1.38 3.22
C TYR A 56 10.94 0.10 3.40
N ALA A 57 10.01 0.87 3.95
CA ALA A 57 10.23 2.30 4.18
C ALA A 57 11.40 2.53 5.13
N LYS A 58 11.50 1.76 6.20
CA LYS A 58 12.60 1.86 7.15
C LYS A 58 13.94 1.55 6.48
N ASP A 59 13.99 0.48 5.69
CA ASP A 59 15.22 0.06 5.01
C ASP A 59 15.67 1.09 3.97
N ARG A 60 14.76 1.86 3.40
CA ARG A 60 15.05 2.90 2.40
C ARG A 60 15.12 4.31 2.97
N GLY A 61 14.93 4.48 4.28
CA GLY A 61 14.93 5.80 4.91
C GLY A 61 13.77 6.68 4.48
N LEU A 62 12.61 6.08 4.17
CA LEU A 62 11.42 6.80 3.74
C LEU A 62 10.46 7.02 4.91
N PRO A 63 9.75 8.16 4.95
CA PRO A 63 8.71 8.35 5.96
C PRO A 63 7.51 7.43 5.75
N VAL A 64 6.82 7.11 6.83
CA VAL A 64 5.63 6.25 6.83
C VAL A 64 4.46 6.98 7.46
N LYS A 65 3.31 6.92 6.78
CA LYS A 65 2.03 7.35 7.34
C LYS A 65 1.19 6.10 7.60
N ILE A 66 0.81 5.87 8.85
CA ILE A 66 0.03 4.69 9.24
C ILE A 66 -1.42 5.10 9.50
N PHE A 67 -2.36 4.40 8.89
CA PHE A 67 -3.78 4.56 9.12
C PHE A 67 -4.29 3.33 9.84
N LEU A 68 -4.65 3.47 11.11
CA LEU A 68 -5.16 2.35 11.89
C LEU A 68 -6.66 2.25 11.77
N ALA A 69 -7.16 1.01 11.60
CA ALA A 69 -8.59 0.75 11.63
C ALA A 69 -9.10 0.90 13.07
N ASN A 70 -10.22 1.61 13.23
CA ASN A 70 -10.84 1.79 14.55
C ASN A 70 -11.94 0.75 14.75
N TRP A 71 -11.54 -0.44 15.18
CA TRP A 71 -12.45 -1.56 15.37
C TRP A 71 -13.51 -1.30 16.46
N ASP A 72 -13.15 -0.53 17.49
CA ASP A 72 -14.06 -0.19 18.59
C ASP A 72 -15.21 0.70 18.11
N LYS A 73 -14.92 1.66 17.24
CA LYS A 73 -15.93 2.59 16.71
C LYS A 73 -16.70 2.00 15.53
N ASN A 74 -16.01 1.34 14.61
CA ASN A 74 -16.57 0.95 13.32
C ASN A 74 -16.86 -0.54 13.15
N GLY A 75 -16.47 -1.37 14.12
CA GLY A 75 -16.72 -2.81 14.08
C GLY A 75 -16.14 -3.44 12.81
N LYS A 76 -16.91 -4.31 12.17
CA LYS A 76 -16.46 -5.06 10.98
C LYS A 76 -16.13 -4.17 9.78
N SER A 77 -16.65 -2.95 9.74
CA SER A 77 -16.40 -2.01 8.64
C SER A 77 -15.09 -1.24 8.79
N ALA A 78 -14.40 -1.37 9.92
CA ALA A 78 -13.23 -0.55 10.24
C ALA A 78 -12.12 -0.64 9.19
N GLY A 79 -11.84 -1.85 8.68
CA GLY A 79 -10.83 -2.05 7.65
C GLY A 79 -11.18 -1.37 6.33
N TYR A 80 -12.44 -1.42 5.95
CA TYR A 80 -12.92 -0.79 4.71
C TYR A 80 -12.89 0.73 4.81
N ILE A 81 -13.26 1.29 5.95
CA ILE A 81 -13.23 2.72 6.21
C ILE A 81 -11.79 3.23 6.17
N ARG A 82 -10.87 2.53 6.84
CA ARG A 82 -9.44 2.84 6.84
C ARG A 82 -8.87 2.81 5.43
N ASN A 83 -9.22 1.80 4.63
CA ASN A 83 -8.75 1.67 3.25
C ASN A 83 -9.20 2.87 2.40
N GLU A 84 -10.43 3.34 2.58
CA GLU A 84 -10.91 4.51 1.86
C GLU A 84 -10.15 5.78 2.24
N GLU A 85 -9.86 5.96 3.52
CA GLU A 85 -9.05 7.10 3.99
C GLU A 85 -7.65 7.07 3.35
N MET A 86 -7.03 5.88 3.28
CA MET A 86 -5.74 5.72 2.63
C MET A 86 -5.79 6.09 1.15
N ALA A 87 -6.82 5.63 0.44
CA ALA A 87 -6.98 5.92 -0.99
C ALA A 87 -7.14 7.41 -1.26
N LYS A 88 -7.90 8.11 -0.42
CA LYS A 88 -8.10 9.56 -0.54
C LYS A 88 -6.81 10.35 -0.30
N TYR A 89 -5.96 9.85 0.57
CA TYR A 89 -4.71 10.51 0.96
C TYR A 89 -3.59 10.29 -0.07
N SER A 90 -3.62 9.18 -0.78
CA SER A 90 -2.48 8.67 -1.53
C SER A 90 -2.54 9.00 -3.02
N SER A 91 -1.42 8.83 -3.71
CA SER A 91 -1.30 9.01 -5.16
C SER A 91 -1.06 7.71 -5.91
N ASP A 92 -0.53 6.70 -5.22
CA ASP A 92 -0.05 5.46 -5.82
C ASP A 92 -0.36 4.28 -4.89
N CYS A 93 -0.47 3.08 -5.48
CA CYS A 93 -0.79 1.89 -4.72
C CYS A 93 -0.19 0.64 -5.35
N VAL A 94 0.49 -0.18 -4.54
CA VAL A 94 0.94 -1.52 -4.90
C VAL A 94 0.28 -2.50 -3.93
N VAL A 95 -0.41 -3.50 -4.46
CA VAL A 95 -1.16 -4.48 -3.67
C VAL A 95 -0.66 -5.88 -3.98
N PHE A 96 -0.33 -6.64 -2.93
CA PHE A 96 0.10 -8.03 -3.02
C PHE A 96 -1.06 -8.93 -2.57
N ILE A 97 -1.68 -9.64 -3.51
CA ILE A 97 -2.88 -10.43 -3.24
C ILE A 97 -2.56 -11.93 -3.26
N LEU A 98 -2.75 -12.58 -2.11
CA LEU A 98 -2.73 -14.04 -1.99
C LEU A 98 -4.17 -14.54 -1.95
N ASP A 99 -4.46 -15.59 -2.75
CA ASP A 99 -5.75 -16.29 -2.70
C ASP A 99 -6.96 -15.35 -2.76
N SER A 100 -6.90 -14.31 -3.59
CA SER A 100 -8.01 -13.37 -3.82
C SER A 100 -8.57 -12.77 -2.53
N SER A 101 -7.71 -12.41 -1.57
CA SER A 101 -8.14 -11.86 -0.28
C SER A 101 -9.07 -10.64 -0.46
N LYS A 102 -10.17 -10.62 0.30
CA LYS A 102 -11.22 -9.59 0.18
C LYS A 102 -10.73 -8.18 0.50
N GLY A 103 -9.94 -8.03 1.56
CA GLY A 103 -9.41 -6.73 1.96
C GLY A 103 -8.46 -6.14 0.94
N SER A 104 -7.61 -6.98 0.35
CA SER A 104 -6.66 -6.56 -0.68
C SER A 104 -7.38 -6.21 -1.98
N THR A 105 -8.39 -6.99 -2.35
CA THR A 105 -9.23 -6.70 -3.52
C THR A 105 -9.99 -5.38 -3.34
N HIS A 106 -10.51 -5.14 -2.14
CA HIS A 106 -11.16 -3.88 -1.81
C HIS A 106 -10.21 -2.69 -1.97
N MET A 107 -8.98 -2.80 -1.47
CA MET A 107 -7.97 -1.75 -1.63
C MET A 107 -7.67 -1.47 -3.10
N SER A 108 -7.52 -2.52 -3.90
CA SER A 108 -7.31 -2.40 -5.34
C SER A 108 -8.47 -1.66 -6.03
N ASN A 109 -9.70 -1.99 -5.67
CA ASN A 109 -10.89 -1.33 -6.22
C ASN A 109 -10.96 0.15 -5.83
N LEU A 110 -10.60 0.48 -4.59
CA LEU A 110 -10.54 1.87 -4.15
C LEU A 110 -9.46 2.66 -4.88
N ALA A 111 -8.30 2.05 -5.11
CA ALA A 111 -7.25 2.70 -5.88
C ALA A 111 -7.73 3.06 -7.28
N LYS A 112 -8.49 2.19 -7.93
CA LYS A 112 -9.11 2.47 -9.23
C LYS A 112 -10.13 3.60 -9.12
N LYS A 113 -10.99 3.56 -8.11
CA LYS A 113 -12.04 4.57 -7.89
C LYS A 113 -11.46 5.97 -7.74
N TYR A 114 -10.36 6.10 -7.02
CA TYR A 114 -9.71 7.39 -6.76
C TYR A 114 -8.58 7.70 -7.74
N SER A 115 -8.47 6.93 -8.82
CA SER A 115 -7.52 7.16 -9.93
C SER A 115 -6.05 7.17 -9.48
N LEU A 116 -5.70 6.33 -8.51
CA LEU A 116 -4.30 6.13 -8.12
C LEU A 116 -3.55 5.36 -9.22
N ARG A 117 -2.25 5.61 -9.36
CA ARG A 117 -1.40 4.73 -10.15
C ARG A 117 -1.30 3.41 -9.38
N LEU A 118 -1.70 2.32 -10.02
CA LEU A 118 -1.92 1.04 -9.33
C LEU A 118 -1.14 -0.09 -9.98
N LYS A 119 -0.50 -0.91 -9.15
CA LYS A 119 0.04 -2.21 -9.56
C LYS A 119 -0.51 -3.28 -8.63
N VAL A 120 -1.09 -4.32 -9.20
CA VAL A 120 -1.60 -5.47 -8.46
C VAL A 120 -0.73 -6.67 -8.76
N ILE A 121 -0.20 -7.31 -7.73
CA ILE A 121 0.59 -8.54 -7.85
C ILE A 121 -0.27 -9.69 -7.28
N ASN A 122 -0.76 -10.53 -8.18
CA ASN A 122 -1.56 -11.70 -7.82
C ASN A 122 -0.64 -12.91 -7.65
N LEU A 123 -0.77 -13.59 -6.53
CA LEU A 123 0.11 -14.71 -6.16
C LEU A 123 -0.67 -16.00 -5.94
#